data_d6c9e5c37e2b4956dc35b44c2d334548
#
_entry.id   d6c9e5c37e2b4956dc35b44c2d334548
#
_cell.length_a   1.000
_cell.length_b   1.000
_cell.length_c   1.000
_cell.angle_alpha   90.00
_cell.angle_beta   90.00
_cell.angle_gamma   90.00
#
_symmetry.space_group_name_H-M   'P 1'
#
loop_
_entity.id
_entity.type
_entity.pdbx_description
1 polymer ?
#
loop_
_entity_poly.entity_id
_entity_poly.type
_entity_poly.pdbx_seq_one_letter_code
_entity_poly.pdbx_strand_id
1 'polypeptide(L)'
;KSRDADSATDECRYTVLEIERVAHKAFQLAQSRRKKVTSIDKANVMETSRLWRETVDKVARHYPDVALEHQLVDSMAMHLVSRPSDYDVLVTENLFGDILTDEAAVLAGSLGLLPSASLGVGSRGLYEPIHGSAPDIAGQGIANPIGSMLSAALLLRYSFGLEAEAIALEAAVESVLADSELTRDLAGTASTQQVTDAVLSRFHSSAESRAA
;
A
#
# COMPACT_ATOMS: atom_id res chain seq x y z
N LYS A 1 -8.66 -23.71 -12.55
CA LYS A 1 -9.85 -23.10 -13.19
C LYS A 1 -10.44 -24.05 -14.20
N SER A 2 -11.74 -24.23 -14.19
CA SER A 2 -12.49 -24.96 -15.23
C SER A 2 -13.80 -24.23 -15.51
N ARG A 3 -14.29 -24.34 -16.74
CA ARG A 3 -15.58 -23.80 -17.16
C ARG A 3 -16.17 -24.66 -18.29
N ASP A 4 -17.44 -24.93 -18.18
CA ASP A 4 -18.27 -25.49 -19.25
C ASP A 4 -19.48 -24.58 -19.52
N ALA A 5 -20.52 -25.09 -20.22
CA ALA A 5 -21.70 -24.28 -20.55
C ALA A 5 -22.54 -23.92 -19.31
N ASP A 6 -22.54 -24.79 -18.31
CA ASP A 6 -23.47 -24.72 -17.17
C ASP A 6 -22.77 -24.51 -15.83
N SER A 7 -21.42 -24.63 -15.75
CA SER A 7 -20.66 -24.51 -14.52
C SER A 7 -19.29 -23.87 -14.70
N ALA A 8 -18.79 -23.26 -13.62
CA ALA A 8 -17.43 -22.75 -13.55
C ALA A 8 -16.84 -23.00 -12.17
N THR A 9 -15.54 -23.32 -12.10
CA THR A 9 -14.80 -23.55 -10.86
C THR A 9 -13.48 -22.80 -10.88
N ASP A 10 -13.22 -22.02 -9.85
CA ASP A 10 -11.91 -21.46 -9.53
C ASP A 10 -11.39 -22.08 -8.23
N GLU A 11 -10.11 -22.46 -8.24
CA GLU A 11 -9.42 -23.00 -7.08
C GLU A 11 -8.58 -21.89 -6.45
N CYS A 12 -8.78 -21.66 -5.15
CA CYS A 12 -7.93 -20.81 -4.31
C CYS A 12 -7.06 -21.73 -3.43
N ARG A 13 -5.74 -21.57 -3.50
CA ARG A 13 -4.80 -22.38 -2.74
C ARG A 13 -3.70 -21.50 -2.15
N TYR A 14 -3.47 -21.64 -0.85
CA TYR A 14 -2.37 -21.04 -0.11
C TYR A 14 -1.62 -22.11 0.66
N THR A 15 -0.30 -21.94 0.77
CA THR A 15 0.57 -22.78 1.60
C THR A 15 1.00 -22.04 2.86
N VAL A 16 1.35 -22.76 3.91
CA VAL A 16 1.89 -22.19 5.15
C VAL A 16 3.07 -21.25 4.85
N LEU A 17 3.99 -21.65 3.98
CA LEU A 17 5.18 -20.84 3.65
C LEU A 17 4.86 -19.52 2.96
N GLU A 18 3.82 -19.49 2.12
CA GLU A 18 3.37 -18.25 1.47
C GLU A 18 2.76 -17.29 2.50
N ILE A 19 1.92 -17.83 3.39
CA ILE A 19 1.28 -17.06 4.46
C ILE A 19 2.31 -16.54 5.46
N GLU A 20 3.25 -17.38 5.92
CA GLU A 20 4.33 -16.97 6.83
C GLU A 20 5.14 -15.82 6.26
N ARG A 21 5.51 -15.90 4.99
CA ARG A 21 6.30 -14.86 4.31
C ARG A 21 5.63 -13.49 4.33
N VAL A 22 4.35 -13.42 3.98
CA VAL A 22 3.62 -12.14 3.98
C VAL A 22 3.31 -11.67 5.39
N ALA A 23 2.99 -12.58 6.31
CA ALA A 23 2.73 -12.25 7.70
C ALA A 23 3.98 -11.65 8.36
N HIS A 24 5.16 -12.24 8.19
CA HIS A 24 6.42 -11.66 8.69
C HIS A 24 6.64 -10.25 8.16
N LYS A 25 6.34 -9.97 6.89
CA LYS A 25 6.44 -8.61 6.32
C LYS A 25 5.48 -7.65 7.00
N ALA A 26 4.24 -8.05 7.25
CA ALA A 26 3.25 -7.21 7.93
C ALA A 26 3.68 -6.87 9.36
N PHE A 27 4.17 -7.86 10.13
CA PHE A 27 4.64 -7.61 11.49
C PHE A 27 5.90 -6.73 11.53
N GLN A 28 6.86 -6.93 10.62
CA GLN A 28 8.04 -6.07 10.49
C GLN A 28 7.66 -4.62 10.18
N LEU A 29 6.70 -4.40 9.27
CA LEU A 29 6.16 -3.08 8.99
C LEU A 29 5.50 -2.46 10.22
N ALA A 30 4.70 -3.22 10.95
CA ALA A 30 4.01 -2.73 12.14
C ALA A 30 4.98 -2.32 13.25
N GLN A 31 6.14 -2.97 13.39
CA GLN A 31 7.16 -2.61 14.39
C GLN A 31 7.69 -1.19 14.24
N SER A 32 7.80 -0.69 13.01
CA SER A 32 8.21 0.68 12.71
C SER A 32 7.05 1.69 12.70
N ARG A 33 5.82 1.23 12.96
CA ARG A 33 4.59 2.03 12.92
C ARG A 33 3.88 2.01 14.29
N ARG A 34 2.55 1.88 14.29
CA ARG A 34 1.73 1.90 15.53
C ARG A 34 1.65 0.55 16.24
N LYS A 35 2.43 -0.44 15.80
CA LYS A 35 2.57 -1.77 16.40
C LYS A 35 1.26 -2.57 16.45
N LYS A 36 0.45 -2.46 15.41
CA LYS A 36 -0.80 -3.19 15.28
C LYS A 36 -0.92 -3.83 13.90
N VAL A 37 -1.20 -5.13 13.86
CA VAL A 37 -1.54 -5.89 12.65
C VAL A 37 -2.99 -6.33 12.75
N THR A 38 -3.77 -6.03 11.71
CA THR A 38 -5.12 -6.61 11.54
C THR A 38 -5.07 -7.61 10.39
N SER A 39 -5.24 -8.88 10.74
CA SER A 39 -5.29 -9.99 9.77
C SER A 39 -6.72 -10.18 9.30
N ILE A 40 -6.91 -10.11 7.97
CA ILE A 40 -8.22 -10.15 7.34
C ILE A 40 -8.39 -11.47 6.63
N ASP A 41 -9.53 -12.14 6.86
CA ASP A 41 -9.81 -13.45 6.33
C ASP A 41 -11.33 -13.72 6.18
N LYS A 42 -11.70 -14.91 5.72
CA LYS A 42 -13.09 -15.43 5.71
C LYS A 42 -13.17 -16.81 6.40
N ALA A 43 -12.54 -16.96 7.56
CA ALA A 43 -12.39 -18.23 8.28
C ALA A 43 -13.71 -18.89 8.69
N ASN A 44 -14.79 -18.12 8.75
CA ASN A 44 -16.14 -18.68 8.99
C ASN A 44 -16.68 -19.51 7.80
N VAL A 45 -16.07 -19.37 6.60
CA VAL A 45 -16.53 -20.04 5.36
C VAL A 45 -15.41 -20.86 4.70
N MET A 46 -14.17 -20.31 4.60
CA MET A 46 -13.10 -20.84 3.75
C MET A 46 -12.02 -21.55 4.56
N GLU A 47 -11.62 -22.75 4.12
CA GLU A 47 -10.51 -23.50 4.72
C GLU A 47 -9.16 -22.81 4.52
N THR A 48 -8.94 -22.15 3.37
CA THR A 48 -7.74 -21.35 3.14
C THR A 48 -7.60 -20.22 4.16
N SER A 49 -8.71 -19.60 4.55
CA SER A 49 -8.73 -18.54 5.57
C SER A 49 -8.53 -19.09 7.00
N ARG A 50 -8.95 -20.33 7.29
CA ARG A 50 -8.64 -20.98 8.58
C ARG A 50 -7.14 -21.27 8.69
N LEU A 51 -6.54 -21.84 7.63
CA LEU A 51 -5.10 -22.03 7.54
C LEU A 51 -4.34 -20.71 7.66
N TRP A 52 -4.85 -19.64 7.00
CA TRP A 52 -4.30 -18.29 7.10
C TRP A 52 -4.24 -17.82 8.53
N ARG A 53 -5.37 -17.83 9.23
CA ARG A 53 -5.48 -17.37 10.62
C ARG A 53 -4.54 -18.14 11.56
N GLU A 54 -4.56 -19.47 11.49
CA GLU A 54 -3.68 -20.32 12.30
C GLU A 54 -2.19 -20.04 12.06
N THR A 55 -1.83 -19.73 10.82
CA THR A 55 -0.44 -19.44 10.44
C THR A 55 -0.03 -18.05 10.92
N VAL A 56 -0.89 -17.04 10.75
CA VAL A 56 -0.63 -15.68 11.26
C VAL A 56 -0.49 -15.67 12.78
N ASP A 57 -1.31 -16.44 13.51
CA ASP A 57 -1.20 -16.62 14.97
C ASP A 57 0.16 -17.20 15.39
N LYS A 58 0.70 -18.15 14.61
CA LYS A 58 2.03 -18.72 14.87
C LYS A 58 3.13 -17.68 14.64
N VAL A 59 3.04 -16.91 13.54
CA VAL A 59 4.01 -15.84 13.23
C VAL A 59 3.98 -14.74 14.29
N ALA A 60 2.81 -14.34 14.77
CA ALA A 60 2.64 -13.30 15.79
C ALA A 60 3.47 -13.56 17.07
N ARG A 61 3.68 -14.81 17.42
CA ARG A 61 4.49 -15.19 18.61
C ARG A 61 5.94 -14.72 18.52
N HIS A 62 6.46 -14.45 17.32
CA HIS A 62 7.80 -13.91 17.12
C HIS A 62 7.85 -12.38 17.27
N TYR A 63 6.69 -11.72 17.41
CA TYR A 63 6.54 -10.27 17.49
C TYR A 63 5.70 -9.86 18.72
N PRO A 64 6.17 -10.15 19.95
CA PRO A 64 5.39 -9.96 21.18
C PRO A 64 5.08 -8.49 21.47
N ASP A 65 5.75 -7.56 20.81
CA ASP A 65 5.56 -6.11 20.89
C ASP A 65 4.52 -5.55 19.90
N VAL A 66 3.95 -6.42 19.03
CA VAL A 66 2.95 -6.04 18.03
C VAL A 66 1.60 -6.70 18.36
N ALA A 67 0.56 -5.90 18.50
CA ALA A 67 -0.79 -6.38 18.70
C ALA A 67 -1.35 -7.02 17.42
N LEU A 68 -1.97 -8.20 17.54
CA LEU A 68 -2.69 -8.86 16.45
C LEU A 68 -4.18 -8.86 16.75
N GLU A 69 -4.99 -8.50 15.76
CA GLU A 69 -6.42 -8.78 15.74
C GLU A 69 -6.82 -9.46 14.43
N HIS A 70 -7.90 -10.24 14.44
CA HIS A 70 -8.49 -10.84 13.25
C HIS A 70 -9.82 -10.18 12.92
N GLN A 71 -10.03 -9.90 11.64
CA GLN A 71 -11.29 -9.37 11.11
C GLN A 71 -11.79 -10.24 9.95
N LEU A 72 -13.10 -10.45 9.89
CA LEU A 72 -13.71 -11.00 8.67
C LEU A 72 -13.74 -9.92 7.59
N VAL A 73 -13.48 -10.30 6.34
CA VAL A 73 -13.36 -9.37 5.21
C VAL A 73 -14.59 -8.48 5.02
N ASP A 74 -15.79 -9.03 5.19
CA ASP A 74 -17.06 -8.30 5.09
C ASP A 74 -17.21 -7.24 6.20
N SER A 75 -16.76 -7.56 7.41
CA SER A 75 -16.70 -6.60 8.51
C SER A 75 -15.64 -5.53 8.27
N MET A 76 -14.48 -5.93 7.71
CA MET A 76 -13.39 -5.00 7.40
C MET A 76 -13.79 -3.96 6.35
N ALA A 77 -14.51 -4.35 5.30
CA ALA A 77 -15.05 -3.42 4.30
C ALA A 77 -15.90 -2.31 4.95
N MET A 78 -16.80 -2.66 5.88
CA MET A 78 -17.56 -1.66 6.61
C MET A 78 -16.69 -0.75 7.49
N HIS A 79 -15.65 -1.33 8.12
CA HIS A 79 -14.77 -0.60 9.03
C HIS A 79 -13.85 0.36 8.28
N LEU A 80 -13.37 0.01 7.10
CA LEU A 80 -12.57 0.91 6.27
C LEU A 80 -13.32 2.20 5.94
N VAL A 81 -14.62 2.12 5.66
CA VAL A 81 -15.45 3.31 5.40
C VAL A 81 -15.74 4.10 6.67
N SER A 82 -16.03 3.42 7.79
CA SER A 82 -16.56 4.08 8.99
C SER A 82 -15.49 4.56 9.99
N ARG A 83 -14.35 3.88 10.07
CA ARG A 83 -13.28 4.14 11.04
C ARG A 83 -11.89 3.68 10.58
N PRO A 84 -11.40 4.17 9.41
CA PRO A 84 -10.12 3.72 8.86
C PRO A 84 -8.93 4.02 9.78
N SER A 85 -9.00 5.07 10.60
CA SER A 85 -7.93 5.48 11.53
C SER A 85 -7.65 4.48 12.65
N ASP A 86 -8.55 3.52 12.92
CA ASP A 86 -8.36 2.48 13.94
C ASP A 86 -7.34 1.41 13.51
N TYR A 87 -6.99 1.39 12.24
CA TYR A 87 -6.13 0.37 11.63
C TYR A 87 -4.74 0.91 11.30
N ASP A 88 -3.72 0.08 11.44
CA ASP A 88 -2.32 0.42 11.14
C ASP A 88 -1.82 -0.39 9.93
N VAL A 89 -1.50 -1.66 10.12
CA VAL A 89 -1.11 -2.56 9.05
C VAL A 89 -2.19 -3.61 8.86
N LEU A 90 -2.70 -3.69 7.65
CA LEU A 90 -3.64 -4.73 7.22
C LEU A 90 -2.89 -5.81 6.46
N VAL A 91 -3.16 -7.08 6.77
CA VAL A 91 -2.62 -8.22 6.04
C VAL A 91 -3.74 -9.16 5.63
N THR A 92 -3.77 -9.51 4.35
CA THR A 92 -4.81 -10.36 3.78
C THR A 92 -4.30 -11.12 2.57
N GLU A 93 -5.07 -12.12 2.12
CA GLU A 93 -4.82 -12.81 0.87
C GLU A 93 -5.15 -11.91 -0.35
N ASN A 94 -4.72 -12.34 -1.54
CA ASN A 94 -4.72 -11.51 -2.74
C ASN A 94 -6.11 -11.00 -3.15
N LEU A 95 -7.13 -11.88 -3.27
CA LEU A 95 -8.45 -11.48 -3.75
C LEU A 95 -9.15 -10.49 -2.83
N PHE A 96 -9.06 -10.70 -1.51
CA PHE A 96 -9.62 -9.76 -0.54
C PHE A 96 -8.81 -8.47 -0.51
N GLY A 97 -7.49 -8.57 -0.66
CA GLY A 97 -6.59 -7.42 -0.73
C GLY A 97 -6.94 -6.51 -1.91
N ASP A 98 -7.12 -7.05 -3.10
CA ASP A 98 -7.48 -6.29 -4.30
C ASP A 98 -8.79 -5.49 -4.09
N ILE A 99 -9.81 -6.10 -3.48
CA ILE A 99 -11.09 -5.42 -3.22
C ILE A 99 -10.93 -4.33 -2.15
N LEU A 100 -10.29 -4.67 -1.03
CA LEU A 100 -10.16 -3.74 0.10
C LEU A 100 -9.21 -2.57 -0.18
N THR A 101 -8.17 -2.77 -1.00
CA THR A 101 -7.27 -1.68 -1.38
C THR A 101 -7.93 -0.67 -2.31
N ASP A 102 -8.78 -1.12 -3.24
CA ASP A 102 -9.56 -0.22 -4.08
C ASP A 102 -10.57 0.59 -3.26
N GLU A 103 -11.23 -0.05 -2.29
CA GLU A 103 -12.10 0.65 -1.34
C GLU A 103 -11.32 1.67 -0.50
N ALA A 104 -10.17 1.27 0.04
CA ALA A 104 -9.31 2.14 0.84
C ALA A 104 -8.72 3.30 0.03
N ALA A 105 -8.50 3.13 -1.27
CA ALA A 105 -7.99 4.16 -2.16
C ALA A 105 -8.90 5.40 -2.22
N VAL A 106 -10.21 5.21 -2.05
CA VAL A 106 -11.18 6.32 -1.99
C VAL A 106 -10.90 7.23 -0.80
N LEU A 107 -10.38 6.71 0.31
CA LEU A 107 -10.04 7.50 1.50
C LEU A 107 -8.87 8.46 1.27
N ALA A 108 -7.97 8.15 0.34
CA ALA A 108 -6.86 9.02 -0.04
C ALA A 108 -7.30 10.19 -0.96
N GLY A 109 -8.51 10.12 -1.51
CA GLY A 109 -9.06 11.15 -2.41
C GLY A 109 -8.68 10.99 -3.88
N SER A 110 -7.58 10.33 -4.20
CA SER A 110 -7.16 10.02 -5.58
C SER A 110 -6.28 8.79 -5.64
N LEU A 111 -6.50 7.95 -6.65
CA LEU A 111 -5.58 6.84 -7.01
C LEU A 111 -4.18 7.34 -7.39
N GLY A 112 -4.09 8.58 -7.89
CA GLY A 112 -2.82 9.23 -8.24
C GLY A 112 -1.88 9.49 -7.07
N LEU A 113 -2.35 9.31 -5.83
CA LEU A 113 -1.54 9.47 -4.61
C LEU A 113 -0.93 8.16 -4.10
N LEU A 114 -1.34 7.00 -4.62
CA LEU A 114 -1.05 5.73 -4.00
C LEU A 114 0.10 4.99 -4.68
N PRO A 115 1.21 4.74 -3.94
CA PRO A 115 2.29 3.89 -4.39
C PRO A 115 1.99 2.42 -4.11
N SER A 116 2.68 1.53 -4.82
CA SER A 116 2.73 0.11 -4.47
C SER A 116 4.13 -0.48 -4.58
N ALA A 117 4.34 -1.60 -3.90
CA ALA A 117 5.58 -2.35 -3.95
C ALA A 117 5.30 -3.85 -3.91
N SER A 118 5.77 -4.57 -4.92
CA SER A 118 5.83 -6.03 -4.93
C SER A 118 7.22 -6.47 -4.47
N LEU A 119 7.34 -6.88 -3.20
CA LEU A 119 8.61 -7.21 -2.58
C LEU A 119 8.96 -8.68 -2.77
N GLY A 120 10.11 -8.94 -3.35
CA GLY A 120 10.69 -10.28 -3.50
C GLY A 120 11.52 -10.73 -2.29
N VAL A 121 12.32 -11.76 -2.51
CA VAL A 121 13.33 -12.21 -1.54
C VAL A 121 14.55 -11.28 -1.62
N GLY A 122 15.04 -10.81 -0.48
CA GLY A 122 16.14 -9.86 -0.38
C GLY A 122 15.71 -8.43 -0.74
N SER A 123 16.55 -7.70 -1.47
CA SER A 123 16.34 -6.30 -1.84
C SER A 123 15.62 -6.10 -3.18
N ARG A 124 15.21 -7.17 -3.86
CA ARG A 124 14.52 -7.06 -5.15
C ARG A 124 13.06 -6.70 -4.94
N GLY A 125 12.57 -5.73 -5.71
CA GLY A 125 11.16 -5.34 -5.71
C GLY A 125 10.74 -4.72 -7.04
N LEU A 126 9.45 -4.69 -7.29
CA LEU A 126 8.81 -3.91 -8.34
C LEU A 126 8.03 -2.78 -7.65
N TYR A 127 8.20 -1.57 -8.13
CA TYR A 127 7.62 -0.36 -7.53
C TYR A 127 6.88 0.42 -8.60
N GLU A 128 5.62 0.63 -8.39
CA GLU A 128 4.74 1.31 -9.34
C GLU A 128 3.56 1.97 -8.62
N PRO A 129 2.95 3.03 -9.17
CA PRO A 129 1.67 3.50 -8.66
C PRO A 129 0.60 2.43 -8.89
N ILE A 130 -0.46 2.44 -8.08
CA ILE A 130 -1.55 1.46 -8.21
C ILE A 130 -2.45 1.72 -9.42
N HIS A 131 -2.49 2.95 -9.93
CA HIS A 131 -3.33 3.32 -11.06
C HIS A 131 -2.81 2.77 -12.39
N GLY A 132 -3.71 2.59 -13.36
CA GLY A 132 -3.37 2.19 -14.72
C GLY A 132 -2.73 3.32 -15.55
N SER A 133 -2.54 3.06 -16.84
CA SER A 133 -1.84 3.96 -17.79
C SER A 133 -2.66 5.18 -18.26
N ALA A 134 -3.97 5.22 -17.99
CA ALA A 134 -4.90 6.31 -18.35
C ALA A 134 -4.65 6.86 -19.77
N PRO A 135 -4.83 6.03 -20.83
CA PRO A 135 -4.49 6.41 -22.21
C PRO A 135 -5.29 7.60 -22.74
N ASP A 136 -6.44 7.87 -22.17
CA ASP A 136 -7.34 8.98 -22.48
C ASP A 136 -6.76 10.36 -22.14
N ILE A 137 -5.86 10.43 -21.17
CA ILE A 137 -5.17 11.68 -20.78
C ILE A 137 -3.68 11.70 -21.17
N ALA A 138 -3.21 10.68 -21.88
CA ALA A 138 -1.81 10.62 -22.30
C ALA A 138 -1.40 11.84 -23.14
N GLY A 139 -0.24 12.43 -22.84
CA GLY A 139 0.29 13.60 -23.51
C GLY A 139 -0.34 14.95 -23.12
N GLN A 140 -1.37 14.97 -22.27
CA GLN A 140 -2.03 16.21 -21.85
C GLN A 140 -1.31 16.93 -20.70
N GLY A 141 -0.35 16.30 -20.04
CA GLY A 141 0.41 16.89 -18.91
C GLY A 141 -0.43 17.17 -17.66
N ILE A 142 -1.51 16.40 -17.44
CA ILE A 142 -2.46 16.59 -16.33
C ILE A 142 -2.48 15.45 -15.33
N ALA A 143 -1.78 14.36 -15.60
CA ALA A 143 -1.69 13.22 -14.70
C ALA A 143 -0.98 13.61 -13.40
N ASN A 144 -1.46 13.06 -12.26
CA ASN A 144 -0.83 13.25 -10.96
C ASN A 144 0.46 12.42 -10.87
N PRO A 145 1.66 13.03 -10.64
CA PRO A 145 2.92 12.29 -10.59
C PRO A 145 3.24 11.71 -9.21
N ILE A 146 2.45 12.02 -8.18
CA ILE A 146 2.78 11.75 -6.77
C ILE A 146 2.87 10.25 -6.50
N GLY A 147 1.97 9.43 -7.04
CA GLY A 147 2.03 7.97 -6.88
C GLY A 147 3.35 7.37 -7.37
N SER A 148 3.89 7.89 -8.49
CA SER A 148 5.21 7.47 -9.00
C SER A 148 6.35 7.94 -8.10
N MET A 149 6.28 9.14 -7.55
CA MET A 149 7.29 9.68 -6.63
C MET A 149 7.31 8.91 -5.30
N LEU A 150 6.14 8.61 -4.75
CA LEU A 150 6.03 7.79 -3.55
C LEU A 150 6.47 6.33 -3.80
N SER A 151 6.24 5.80 -5.01
CA SER A 151 6.80 4.50 -5.41
C SER A 151 8.33 4.54 -5.46
N ALA A 152 8.93 5.66 -5.88
CA ALA A 152 10.38 5.85 -5.79
C ALA A 152 10.87 5.93 -4.33
N ALA A 153 10.10 6.54 -3.42
CA ALA A 153 10.41 6.52 -1.98
C ALA A 153 10.40 5.09 -1.42
N LEU A 154 9.44 4.25 -1.82
CA LEU A 154 9.42 2.83 -1.45
C LEU A 154 10.63 2.07 -2.01
N LEU A 155 11.06 2.36 -3.25
CA LEU A 155 12.28 1.79 -3.85
C LEU A 155 13.53 2.16 -3.04
N LEU A 156 13.67 3.44 -2.67
CA LEU A 156 14.78 3.91 -1.84
C LEU A 156 14.81 3.17 -0.50
N ARG A 157 13.68 3.03 0.16
CA ARG A 157 13.54 2.37 1.46
C ARG A 157 13.82 0.89 1.39
N TYR A 158 13.12 0.14 0.54
CA TYR A 158 13.13 -1.32 0.58
C TYR A 158 14.22 -1.99 -0.25
N SER A 159 14.62 -1.39 -1.38
CA SER A 159 15.67 -1.97 -2.23
C SER A 159 17.05 -1.43 -1.92
N PHE A 160 17.17 -0.15 -1.60
CA PHE A 160 18.47 0.49 -1.38
C PHE A 160 18.81 0.75 0.09
N GLY A 161 17.85 0.63 1.02
CA GLY A 161 18.06 0.91 2.45
C GLY A 161 18.33 2.39 2.74
N LEU A 162 17.92 3.29 1.84
CA LEU A 162 18.09 4.74 1.92
C LEU A 162 16.88 5.38 2.61
N GLU A 163 16.72 5.12 3.92
CA GLU A 163 15.55 5.56 4.69
C GLU A 163 15.45 7.07 4.79
N ALA A 164 16.60 7.76 4.99
CA ALA A 164 16.62 9.22 5.13
C ALA A 164 16.18 9.93 3.84
N GLU A 165 16.56 9.40 2.70
CA GLU A 165 16.16 9.90 1.37
C GLU A 165 14.69 9.61 1.09
N ALA A 166 14.20 8.44 1.47
CA ALA A 166 12.79 8.08 1.35
C ALA A 166 11.91 9.03 2.17
N ILE A 167 12.23 9.25 3.45
CA ILE A 167 11.53 10.19 4.33
C ILE A 167 11.56 11.62 3.77
N ALA A 168 12.68 12.04 3.21
CA ALA A 168 12.80 13.37 2.62
C ALA A 168 11.91 13.57 1.40
N LEU A 169 11.80 12.54 0.56
CA LEU A 169 10.92 12.60 -0.61
C LEU A 169 9.43 12.59 -0.19
N GLU A 170 9.08 11.77 0.79
CA GLU A 170 7.73 11.76 1.36
C GLU A 170 7.36 13.11 1.97
N ALA A 171 8.24 13.71 2.76
CA ALA A 171 8.02 15.02 3.36
C ALA A 171 7.90 16.15 2.31
N ALA A 172 8.66 16.09 1.21
CA ALA A 172 8.54 17.03 0.11
C ALA A 172 7.16 16.91 -0.58
N VAL A 173 6.67 15.68 -0.78
CA VAL A 173 5.33 15.43 -1.32
C VAL A 173 4.25 15.96 -0.38
N GLU A 174 4.33 15.66 0.92
CA GLU A 174 3.38 16.15 1.92
C GLU A 174 3.31 17.69 1.95
N SER A 175 4.45 18.36 1.85
CA SER A 175 4.51 19.82 1.80
C SER A 175 3.81 20.39 0.56
N VAL A 176 3.99 19.78 -0.63
CA VAL A 176 3.30 20.20 -1.86
C VAL A 176 1.78 20.03 -1.74
N LEU A 177 1.34 18.92 -1.16
CA LEU A 177 -0.08 18.66 -0.93
C LEU A 177 -0.70 19.67 0.04
N ALA A 178 0.03 20.06 1.09
CA ALA A 178 -0.41 21.04 2.09
C ALA A 178 -0.53 22.46 1.49
N ASP A 179 0.34 22.82 0.56
CA ASP A 179 0.33 24.13 -0.12
C ASP A 179 -0.69 24.20 -1.27
N SER A 180 -1.51 23.16 -1.47
CA SER A 180 -2.58 23.10 -2.47
C SER A 180 -2.11 23.24 -3.93
N GLU A 181 -0.87 22.86 -4.24
CA GLU A 181 -0.38 22.71 -5.61
C GLU A 181 -0.87 21.37 -6.20
N LEU A 182 -2.17 21.29 -6.46
CA LEU A 182 -2.88 20.04 -6.73
C LEU A 182 -3.20 19.87 -8.21
N THR A 183 -3.16 18.64 -8.69
CA THR A 183 -3.64 18.23 -10.02
C THR A 183 -5.17 18.12 -10.07
N ARG A 184 -5.74 17.92 -11.27
CA ARG A 184 -7.19 17.89 -11.51
C ARG A 184 -7.95 16.82 -10.72
N ASP A 185 -7.34 15.66 -10.50
CA ASP A 185 -7.90 14.56 -9.71
C ASP A 185 -8.09 14.91 -8.22
N LEU A 186 -7.36 15.93 -7.76
CA LEU A 186 -7.48 16.52 -6.42
C LEU A 186 -8.18 17.90 -6.44
N ALA A 187 -8.97 18.17 -7.48
CA ALA A 187 -9.67 19.42 -7.70
C ALA A 187 -8.77 20.67 -7.85
N GLY A 188 -7.49 20.47 -8.17
CA GLY A 188 -6.53 21.53 -8.48
C GLY A 188 -6.45 21.87 -9.96
N THR A 189 -5.48 22.71 -10.31
CA THR A 189 -5.23 23.16 -11.69
C THR A 189 -3.77 22.98 -12.12
N ALA A 190 -2.91 22.47 -11.24
CA ALA A 190 -1.50 22.26 -11.55
C ALA A 190 -1.31 21.16 -12.59
N SER A 191 -0.33 21.36 -13.47
CA SER A 191 0.10 20.33 -14.41
C SER A 191 1.00 19.30 -13.72
N THR A 192 1.19 18.14 -14.37
CA THR A 192 2.17 17.12 -13.97
C THR A 192 3.55 17.73 -13.71
N GLN A 193 3.99 18.61 -14.62
CA GLN A 193 5.32 19.25 -14.52
C GLN A 193 5.42 20.21 -13.34
N GLN A 194 4.39 21.04 -13.11
CA GLN A 194 4.38 21.98 -11.98
C GLN A 194 4.47 21.25 -10.63
N VAL A 195 3.69 20.19 -10.44
CA VAL A 195 3.78 19.37 -9.22
C VAL A 195 5.16 18.72 -9.08
N THR A 196 5.72 18.22 -10.21
CA THR A 196 7.04 17.61 -10.21
C THR A 196 8.12 18.61 -9.79
N ASP A 197 8.13 19.80 -10.37
CA ASP A 197 9.10 20.86 -10.08
C ASP A 197 8.98 21.34 -8.61
N ALA A 198 7.75 21.44 -8.11
CA ALA A 198 7.48 21.81 -6.73
C ALA A 198 8.05 20.77 -5.73
N VAL A 199 7.83 19.48 -5.98
CA VAL A 199 8.37 18.41 -5.12
C VAL A 199 9.89 18.40 -5.18
N LEU A 200 10.50 18.47 -6.38
CA LEU A 200 11.96 18.50 -6.53
C LEU A 200 12.61 19.69 -5.81
N SER A 201 12.01 20.87 -5.91
CA SER A 201 12.50 22.06 -5.21
C SER A 201 12.55 21.87 -3.69
N ARG A 202 11.47 21.32 -3.09
CA ARG A 202 11.42 21.05 -1.65
C ARG A 202 12.38 19.92 -1.23
N PHE A 203 12.51 18.90 -2.05
CA PHE A 203 13.43 17.79 -1.81
C PHE A 203 14.89 18.27 -1.78
N HIS A 204 15.33 19.10 -2.75
CA HIS A 204 16.68 19.67 -2.79
C HIS A 204 16.96 20.57 -1.60
N SER A 205 16.04 21.48 -1.25
CA SER A 205 16.20 22.37 -0.10
C SER A 205 16.37 21.60 1.23
N SER A 206 15.67 20.47 1.38
CA SER A 206 15.81 19.59 2.55
C SER A 206 17.16 18.85 2.57
N ALA A 207 17.72 18.52 1.40
CA ALA A 207 19.04 17.88 1.30
C ALA A 207 20.18 18.83 1.67
N GLU A 208 20.12 20.08 1.22
CA GLU A 208 21.09 21.12 1.56
C GLU A 208 21.11 21.42 3.07
N SER A 209 19.95 21.49 3.70
CA SER A 209 19.82 21.70 5.15
C SER A 209 20.38 20.56 6.01
N ARG A 210 20.52 19.35 5.44
CA ARG A 210 21.11 18.19 6.13
C ARG A 210 22.62 18.08 5.93
N ALA A 211 23.16 18.73 4.91
CA ALA A 211 24.59 18.74 4.60
C ALA A 211 25.35 19.89 5.30
N ALA A 212 24.64 20.87 5.84
CA ALA A 212 25.16 22.03 6.57
C ALA A 212 25.16 21.79 8.09
#